data_c4b6f138258476fd107c9e977326a947
#
_entry.id   c4b6f138258476fd107c9e977326a947
#
_cell.length_a   1.000
_cell.length_b   1.000
_cell.length_c   1.000
_cell.angle_alpha   90.00
_cell.angle_beta   90.00
_cell.angle_gamma   90.00
#
_symmetry.space_group_name_H-M   'P 1'
#
loop_
_entity.id
_entity.type
_entity.pdbx_description
1 polymer ?
#
loop_
_entity_poly.entity_id
_entity_poly.type
_entity_poly.pdbx_seq_one_letter_code
_entity_poly.pdbx_strand_id
1 'polypeptide(L)'
;FAMLIPKEHGGLGFSAVAQSTIVAKIASSSLTTAVTVMVPNSLGPGELLVHYGTKEQQQKWLPGLADGSEIPCFGLTGPEVGSDAGALPDTGVVCKGEYNGEEVLGMKLTFSKRWITLAPVATVIGLAFKLYDPEGLLGDENKTEYGITCALISADEPGVEIGTRHAPGAFMNGPIYGKDVFVPLDAIIGGKEKAGGGWRMLVECLSAGRGISLPALSSAASKTAYRMTGAF
;
A
#
# COMPACT_ATOMS: atom_id res chain seq x y z
N PHE A 1 -3.92 15.14 2.41
CA PHE A 1 -3.27 13.94 1.82
C PHE A 1 -1.77 14.16 1.56
N ALA A 2 -1.35 15.31 1.12
CA ALA A 2 -0.04 15.60 0.52
C ALA A 2 1.16 15.77 1.47
N MET A 3 1.10 15.39 2.73
CA MET A 3 2.09 15.82 3.74
C MET A 3 3.52 15.37 3.45
N LEU A 4 3.74 14.08 3.18
CA LEU A 4 5.08 13.53 2.94
C LEU A 4 5.48 13.54 1.46
N ILE A 5 4.52 13.55 0.56
CA ILE A 5 4.79 13.55 -0.89
C ILE A 5 5.62 14.79 -1.26
N PRO A 6 6.70 14.62 -2.05
CA PRO A 6 7.58 15.71 -2.44
C PRO A 6 6.86 16.83 -3.22
N LYS A 7 7.39 18.05 -3.13
CA LYS A 7 6.81 19.25 -3.77
C LYS A 7 6.74 19.15 -5.29
N GLU A 8 7.72 18.50 -5.91
CA GLU A 8 7.76 18.26 -7.35
C GLU A 8 6.60 17.38 -7.86
N HIS A 9 5.93 16.65 -6.95
CA HIS A 9 4.75 15.84 -7.24
C HIS A 9 3.46 16.43 -6.65
N GLY A 10 3.46 17.71 -6.32
CA GLY A 10 2.29 18.41 -5.77
C GLY A 10 2.09 18.24 -4.26
N GLY A 11 3.01 17.62 -3.57
CA GLY A 11 2.98 17.44 -2.12
C GLY A 11 3.54 18.62 -1.33
N LEU A 12 3.55 18.47 0.01
CA LEU A 12 4.09 19.47 0.94
C LEU A 12 5.55 19.21 1.31
N GLY A 13 6.04 17.98 1.14
CA GLY A 13 7.41 17.58 1.45
C GLY A 13 7.75 17.73 2.94
N PHE A 14 6.79 17.47 3.84
CA PHE A 14 7.02 17.55 5.28
C PHE A 14 7.83 16.34 5.76
N SER A 15 8.55 16.53 6.88
CA SER A 15 9.17 15.41 7.56
C SER A 15 8.15 14.51 8.27
N ALA A 16 8.53 13.27 8.55
CA ALA A 16 7.69 12.32 9.31
C ALA A 16 7.30 12.88 10.70
N VAL A 17 8.17 13.67 11.34
CA VAL A 17 7.86 14.31 12.62
C VAL A 17 6.78 15.39 12.46
N ALA A 18 6.88 16.23 11.44
CA ALA A 18 5.87 17.25 11.17
C ALA A 18 4.51 16.61 10.85
N GLN A 19 4.49 15.60 9.97
CA GLN A 19 3.30 14.82 9.66
C GLN A 19 2.68 14.20 10.91
N SER A 20 3.48 13.58 11.76
CA SER A 20 3.02 12.94 13.00
C SER A 20 2.41 13.92 14.00
N THR A 21 2.97 15.13 14.07
CA THR A 21 2.42 16.22 14.91
C THR A 21 1.03 16.64 14.42
N ILE A 22 0.86 16.79 13.11
CA ILE A 22 -0.42 17.11 12.47
C ILE A 22 -1.44 15.98 12.72
N VAL A 23 -1.02 14.73 12.47
CA VAL A 23 -1.86 13.54 12.68
C VAL A 23 -2.31 13.42 14.14
N ALA A 24 -1.42 13.65 15.10
CA ALA A 24 -1.78 13.67 16.53
C ALA A 24 -2.83 14.73 16.84
N LYS A 25 -2.71 15.91 16.25
CA LYS A 25 -3.71 16.98 16.41
C LYS A 25 -5.06 16.61 15.83
N ILE A 26 -5.08 16.02 14.63
CA ILE A 26 -6.33 15.54 14.01
C ILE A 26 -6.95 14.41 14.84
N ALA A 27 -6.14 13.45 15.31
CA ALA A 27 -6.59 12.30 16.07
C ALA A 27 -7.26 12.68 17.41
N SER A 28 -6.86 13.81 18.01
CA SER A 28 -7.51 14.31 19.23
C SER A 28 -8.99 14.73 19.01
N SER A 29 -9.42 14.87 17.77
CA SER A 29 -10.78 15.25 17.39
C SER A 29 -11.47 14.17 16.55
N SER A 30 -10.74 13.50 15.65
CA SER A 30 -11.28 12.47 14.75
C SER A 30 -10.23 11.43 14.41
N LEU A 31 -10.35 10.24 15.00
CA LEU A 31 -9.50 9.09 14.66
C LEU A 31 -9.69 8.67 13.20
N THR A 32 -10.92 8.67 12.72
CA THR A 32 -11.24 8.34 11.32
C THR A 32 -10.44 9.20 10.34
N THR A 33 -10.48 10.52 10.53
CA THR A 33 -9.76 11.47 9.66
C THR A 33 -8.24 11.28 9.78
N ALA A 34 -7.72 11.09 10.99
CA ALA A 34 -6.30 10.88 11.21
C ALA A 34 -5.78 9.63 10.46
N VAL A 35 -6.48 8.50 10.57
CA VAL A 35 -6.13 7.26 9.86
C VAL A 35 -6.25 7.44 8.35
N THR A 36 -7.32 8.09 7.88
CA THR A 36 -7.55 8.34 6.44
C THR A 36 -6.39 9.13 5.82
N VAL A 37 -5.90 10.18 6.47
CA VAL A 37 -4.79 10.97 5.93
C VAL A 37 -3.41 10.33 6.12
N MET A 38 -3.28 9.34 7.01
CA MET A 38 -2.01 8.62 7.19
C MET A 38 -1.71 7.66 6.03
N VAL A 39 -2.72 7.03 5.42
CA VAL A 39 -2.49 6.01 4.39
C VAL A 39 -1.81 6.56 3.13
N PRO A 40 -2.24 7.69 2.54
CA PRO A 40 -1.51 8.28 1.41
C PRO A 40 -0.10 8.82 1.77
N ASN A 41 0.20 8.93 3.05
CA ASN A 41 1.49 9.43 3.55
C ASN A 41 2.37 8.27 4.06
N SER A 42 2.31 7.94 5.34
CA SER A 42 3.28 7.06 6.00
C SER A 42 2.86 5.58 6.10
N LEU A 43 1.66 5.19 5.66
CA LEU A 43 1.14 3.82 5.81
C LEU A 43 0.76 3.15 4.48
N GLY A 44 0.96 3.82 3.36
CA GLY A 44 0.55 3.33 2.05
C GLY A 44 1.66 3.30 1.01
N PRO A 45 1.32 3.09 -0.25
CA PRO A 45 2.30 2.92 -1.32
C PRO A 45 3.06 4.20 -1.69
N GLY A 46 2.62 5.38 -1.24
CA GLY A 46 3.26 6.65 -1.57
C GLY A 46 4.74 6.69 -1.18
N GLU A 47 5.09 6.25 0.02
CA GLU A 47 6.48 6.16 0.48
C GLU A 47 7.32 5.17 -0.37
N LEU A 48 6.72 4.03 -0.75
CA LEU A 48 7.40 3.07 -1.63
C LEU A 48 7.66 3.67 -3.01
N LEU A 49 6.70 4.42 -3.56
CA LEU A 49 6.84 5.10 -4.85
C LEU A 49 7.92 6.17 -4.82
N VAL A 50 7.96 6.99 -3.77
CA VAL A 50 8.96 8.05 -3.62
C VAL A 50 10.38 7.48 -3.58
N HIS A 51 10.58 6.36 -2.86
CA HIS A 51 11.91 5.78 -2.66
C HIS A 51 12.33 4.77 -3.71
N TYR A 52 11.39 4.05 -4.30
CA TYR A 52 11.67 2.91 -5.17
C TYR A 52 10.98 2.97 -6.53
N GLY A 53 9.92 3.77 -6.68
CA GLY A 53 9.18 3.90 -7.93
C GLY A 53 10.02 4.39 -9.09
N THR A 54 9.73 3.93 -10.29
CA THR A 54 10.31 4.53 -11.51
C THR A 54 9.79 5.96 -11.69
N LYS A 55 10.45 6.74 -12.53
CA LYS A 55 9.98 8.12 -12.81
C LYS A 55 8.56 8.14 -13.38
N GLU A 56 8.27 7.17 -14.24
CA GLU A 56 6.94 7.02 -14.87
C GLU A 56 5.89 6.69 -13.79
N GLN A 57 6.19 5.78 -12.86
CA GLN A 57 5.29 5.45 -11.75
C GLN A 57 5.08 6.65 -10.83
N GLN A 58 6.14 7.38 -10.49
CA GLN A 58 6.06 8.58 -9.66
C GLN A 58 5.20 9.65 -10.32
N GLN A 59 5.41 9.92 -11.61
CA GLN A 59 4.64 10.90 -12.38
C GLN A 59 3.17 10.51 -12.54
N LYS A 60 2.89 9.22 -12.68
CA LYS A 60 1.53 8.70 -12.84
C LYS A 60 0.72 8.80 -11.54
N TRP A 61 1.31 8.41 -10.41
CA TRP A 61 0.54 8.15 -9.20
C TRP A 61 0.68 9.22 -8.11
N LEU A 62 1.89 9.78 -7.91
CA LEU A 62 2.11 10.69 -6.78
C LEU A 62 1.27 11.97 -6.83
N PRO A 63 1.00 12.60 -7.98
CA PRO A 63 0.11 13.78 -8.02
C PRO A 63 -1.31 13.46 -7.52
N GLY A 64 -1.90 12.35 -7.98
CA GLY A 64 -3.23 11.94 -7.54
C GLY A 64 -3.29 11.54 -6.06
N LEU A 65 -2.23 10.92 -5.53
CA LEU A 65 -2.11 10.67 -4.10
C LEU A 65 -1.97 11.96 -3.29
N ALA A 66 -1.34 13.00 -3.85
CA ALA A 66 -1.13 14.28 -3.19
C ALA A 66 -2.42 15.11 -3.11
N ASP A 67 -3.18 15.20 -4.19
CA ASP A 67 -4.41 15.98 -4.24
C ASP A 67 -5.65 15.21 -3.72
N GLY A 68 -5.53 13.87 -3.59
CA GLY A 68 -6.58 12.99 -3.08
C GLY A 68 -7.56 12.52 -4.15
N SER A 69 -7.28 12.71 -5.44
CA SER A 69 -8.01 12.07 -6.54
C SER A 69 -7.74 10.57 -6.59
N GLU A 70 -6.58 10.13 -6.09
CA GLU A 70 -6.26 8.73 -5.85
C GLU A 70 -6.25 8.43 -4.35
N ILE A 71 -7.03 7.43 -3.94
CA ILE A 71 -7.09 6.95 -2.56
C ILE A 71 -6.38 5.60 -2.47
N PRO A 72 -5.24 5.52 -1.78
CA PRO A 72 -4.49 4.28 -1.72
C PRO A 72 -4.95 3.38 -0.58
N CYS A 73 -4.75 2.06 -0.77
CA CYS A 73 -4.63 1.11 0.33
C CYS A 73 -3.38 0.25 0.14
N PHE A 74 -3.03 -0.56 1.16
CA PHE A 74 -1.91 -1.49 1.05
C PHE A 74 -2.28 -2.89 1.54
N GLY A 75 -2.38 -3.83 0.61
CA GLY A 75 -2.70 -5.24 0.86
C GLY A 75 -1.46 -6.05 1.27
N LEU A 76 -1.20 -6.12 2.57
CA LEU A 76 -0.15 -6.96 3.16
C LEU A 76 -0.77 -8.11 3.97
N THR A 77 -1.57 -7.79 4.97
CA THR A 77 -2.20 -8.75 5.90
C THR A 77 -3.24 -9.61 5.19
N GLY A 78 -3.19 -10.92 5.41
CA GLY A 78 -4.15 -11.90 4.89
C GLY A 78 -4.92 -12.63 6.00
N PRO A 79 -5.85 -13.53 5.65
CA PRO A 79 -6.62 -14.31 6.63
C PRO A 79 -5.74 -15.15 7.56
N GLU A 80 -4.65 -15.70 7.05
CA GLU A 80 -3.75 -16.62 7.78
C GLU A 80 -2.45 -15.96 8.23
N VAL A 81 -2.18 -14.71 7.79
CA VAL A 81 -0.93 -14.01 8.06
C VAL A 81 -1.18 -12.62 8.64
N GLY A 82 -0.67 -12.39 9.83
CA GLY A 82 -0.69 -11.12 10.53
C GLY A 82 0.72 -10.71 10.96
N SER A 83 1.14 -11.15 12.15
CA SER A 83 2.46 -10.81 12.72
C SER A 83 3.63 -11.38 11.89
N ASP A 84 3.49 -12.59 11.35
CA ASP A 84 4.43 -13.16 10.39
C ASP A 84 4.03 -12.77 8.96
N ALA A 85 4.21 -11.50 8.63
CA ALA A 85 3.88 -11.00 7.30
C ALA A 85 4.73 -11.61 6.17
N GLY A 86 5.89 -12.20 6.51
CA GLY A 86 6.75 -12.90 5.56
C GLY A 86 6.17 -14.23 5.05
N ALA A 87 5.24 -14.82 5.82
CA ALA A 87 4.60 -16.09 5.47
C ALA A 87 3.42 -15.95 4.48
N LEU A 88 3.16 -14.74 3.93
CA LEU A 88 2.04 -14.49 3.03
C LEU A 88 1.93 -15.55 1.92
N PRO A 89 0.70 -16.10 1.68
CA PRO A 89 0.46 -17.13 0.67
C PRO A 89 0.14 -16.57 -0.72
N ASP A 90 -0.08 -15.27 -0.82
CA ASP A 90 -0.48 -14.62 -2.06
C ASP A 90 0.63 -14.71 -3.11
N THR A 91 0.25 -14.90 -4.37
CA THR A 91 1.19 -15.20 -5.46
C THR A 91 1.02 -14.27 -6.65
N GLY A 92 2.11 -14.05 -7.36
CA GLY A 92 2.15 -13.52 -8.71
C GLY A 92 2.96 -14.50 -9.59
N VAL A 93 2.41 -14.88 -10.73
CA VAL A 93 3.10 -15.77 -11.68
C VAL A 93 3.34 -15.01 -12.97
N VAL A 94 4.61 -14.86 -13.34
CA VAL A 94 5.01 -14.19 -14.58
C VAL A 94 4.51 -14.97 -15.78
N CYS A 95 3.90 -14.29 -16.72
CA CYS A 95 3.40 -14.88 -17.96
C CYS A 95 3.18 -13.79 -19.02
N LYS A 96 2.95 -14.21 -20.26
CA LYS A 96 2.41 -13.34 -21.31
C LYS A 96 0.90 -13.30 -21.23
N GLY A 97 0.32 -12.16 -21.57
CA GLY A 97 -1.13 -11.97 -21.61
C GLY A 97 -1.53 -10.72 -22.36
N GLU A 98 -2.80 -10.58 -22.61
CA GLU A 98 -3.37 -9.40 -23.26
C GLU A 98 -3.68 -8.32 -22.22
N TYR A 99 -3.21 -7.10 -22.49
CA TYR A 99 -3.52 -5.91 -21.70
C TYR A 99 -3.78 -4.74 -22.63
N ASN A 100 -4.98 -4.14 -22.52
CA ASN A 100 -5.42 -3.05 -23.41
C ASN A 100 -5.35 -3.39 -24.92
N GLY A 101 -5.56 -4.66 -25.27
CA GLY A 101 -5.55 -5.12 -26.68
C GLY A 101 -4.16 -5.45 -27.23
N GLU A 102 -3.13 -5.44 -26.41
CA GLU A 102 -1.75 -5.80 -26.78
C GLU A 102 -1.25 -6.99 -25.95
N GLU A 103 -0.51 -7.90 -26.60
CA GLU A 103 0.21 -8.95 -25.86
C GLU A 103 1.43 -8.34 -25.18
N VAL A 104 1.46 -8.44 -23.84
CA VAL A 104 2.55 -7.92 -23.03
C VAL A 104 3.06 -8.97 -22.05
N LEU A 105 4.28 -8.79 -21.60
CA LEU A 105 4.81 -9.53 -20.46
C LEU A 105 4.22 -8.94 -19.18
N GLY A 106 3.62 -9.79 -18.39
CA GLY A 106 2.93 -9.41 -17.16
C GLY A 106 3.00 -10.49 -16.10
N MET A 107 2.06 -10.45 -15.18
CA MET A 107 1.92 -11.46 -14.13
C MET A 107 0.44 -11.65 -13.77
N LYS A 108 0.08 -12.88 -13.41
CA LYS A 108 -1.22 -13.21 -12.83
C LYS A 108 -1.12 -13.18 -11.32
N LEU A 109 -1.89 -12.31 -10.69
CA LEU A 109 -1.95 -12.14 -9.25
C LEU A 109 -3.11 -12.92 -8.65
N THR A 110 -2.85 -13.70 -7.61
CA THR A 110 -3.88 -14.36 -6.80
C THR A 110 -3.63 -13.99 -5.34
N PHE A 111 -4.62 -13.34 -4.73
CA PHE A 111 -4.49 -12.79 -3.38
C PHE A 111 -5.81 -12.76 -2.62
N SER A 112 -5.69 -12.87 -1.29
CA SER A 112 -6.79 -12.70 -0.34
C SER A 112 -6.27 -11.90 0.85
N LYS A 113 -6.68 -10.66 0.93
CA LYS A 113 -6.25 -9.72 1.98
C LYS A 113 -7.41 -9.33 2.87
N ARG A 114 -7.14 -9.07 4.15
CA ARG A 114 -8.16 -8.59 5.09
C ARG A 114 -7.59 -7.51 6.01
N TRP A 115 -8.49 -6.78 6.66
CA TRP A 115 -8.16 -5.67 7.55
C TRP A 115 -7.38 -4.56 6.82
N ILE A 116 -7.67 -4.35 5.54
CA ILE A 116 -6.96 -3.38 4.73
C ILE A 116 -7.58 -2.00 4.91
N THR A 117 -6.81 -1.12 5.50
CA THR A 117 -7.23 0.26 5.76
C THR A 117 -7.44 1.02 4.45
N LEU A 118 -8.58 1.67 4.33
CA LEU A 118 -9.12 2.37 3.17
C LEU A 118 -9.52 1.47 1.99
N ALA A 119 -9.38 0.15 2.04
CA ALA A 119 -9.81 -0.73 0.93
C ALA A 119 -11.22 -0.42 0.41
N PRO A 120 -12.26 -0.19 1.26
CA PRO A 120 -13.61 0.07 0.76
C PRO A 120 -13.79 1.33 -0.09
N VAL A 121 -12.81 2.21 -0.11
CA VAL A 121 -12.82 3.47 -0.86
C VAL A 121 -11.57 3.67 -1.72
N ALA A 122 -10.72 2.63 -1.80
CA ALA A 122 -9.47 2.71 -2.54
C ALA A 122 -9.70 2.77 -4.05
N THR A 123 -8.94 3.60 -4.73
CA THR A 123 -8.81 3.65 -6.19
C THR A 123 -7.55 2.95 -6.65
N VAL A 124 -6.55 2.87 -5.77
CA VAL A 124 -5.26 2.25 -6.05
C VAL A 124 -4.83 1.35 -4.90
N ILE A 125 -4.31 0.18 -5.25
CA ILE A 125 -3.92 -0.87 -4.31
C ILE A 125 -2.43 -1.11 -4.42
N GLY A 126 -1.67 -0.83 -3.36
CA GLY A 126 -0.37 -1.43 -3.14
C GLY A 126 -0.55 -2.87 -2.67
N LEU A 127 0.11 -3.81 -3.29
CA LEU A 127 -0.06 -5.24 -3.01
C LEU A 127 1.29 -5.92 -2.81
N ALA A 128 1.40 -6.71 -1.74
CA ALA A 128 2.54 -7.60 -1.48
C ALA A 128 2.14 -9.05 -1.76
N PHE A 129 3.00 -9.77 -2.49
CA PHE A 129 2.82 -11.17 -2.90
C PHE A 129 4.17 -11.83 -3.16
N LYS A 130 4.22 -13.16 -3.23
CA LYS A 130 5.40 -13.91 -3.69
C LYS A 130 5.39 -14.02 -5.20
N LEU A 131 6.46 -13.60 -5.85
CA LEU A 131 6.59 -13.65 -7.30
C LEU A 131 7.31 -14.93 -7.74
N TYR A 132 6.71 -15.59 -8.72
CA TYR A 132 7.23 -16.80 -9.37
C TYR A 132 7.38 -16.57 -10.88
N ASP A 133 8.45 -17.09 -11.45
CA ASP A 133 8.73 -17.08 -12.89
C ASP A 133 9.15 -18.49 -13.36
N PRO A 134 8.17 -19.39 -13.53
CA PRO A 134 8.48 -20.78 -13.90
C PRO A 134 9.04 -20.94 -15.32
N GLU A 135 8.83 -19.94 -16.19
CA GLU A 135 9.26 -19.97 -17.60
C GLU A 135 10.54 -19.16 -17.86
N GLY A 136 11.13 -18.52 -16.82
CA GLY A 136 12.37 -17.73 -16.96
C GLY A 136 12.19 -16.44 -17.78
N LEU A 137 10.97 -15.90 -17.88
CA LEU A 137 10.63 -14.75 -18.71
C LEU A 137 11.25 -13.44 -18.21
N LEU A 138 11.69 -13.40 -16.96
CA LEU A 138 12.46 -12.28 -16.40
C LEU A 138 13.94 -12.29 -16.78
N GLY A 139 14.40 -13.37 -17.45
CA GLY A 139 15.75 -13.48 -18.02
C GLY A 139 16.72 -14.35 -17.22
N ASP A 140 16.28 -15.06 -16.18
CA ASP A 140 17.07 -16.03 -15.45
C ASP A 140 16.30 -17.36 -15.38
N GLU A 141 16.59 -18.28 -16.31
CA GLU A 141 15.94 -19.58 -16.42
C GLU A 141 16.18 -20.50 -15.20
N ASN A 142 17.17 -20.20 -14.38
CA ASN A 142 17.50 -20.99 -13.18
C ASN A 142 16.80 -20.44 -11.92
N LYS A 143 16.12 -19.29 -12.01
CA LYS A 143 15.48 -18.66 -10.88
C LYS A 143 13.97 -18.62 -11.06
N THR A 144 13.28 -19.58 -10.46
CA THR A 144 11.80 -19.67 -10.51
C THR A 144 11.09 -18.95 -9.39
N GLU A 145 11.76 -18.64 -8.28
CA GLU A 145 11.19 -17.94 -7.12
C GLU A 145 11.95 -16.65 -6.86
N TYR A 146 11.25 -15.53 -6.89
CA TYR A 146 11.82 -14.20 -6.64
C TYR A 146 11.58 -13.71 -5.20
N GLY A 147 10.56 -14.26 -4.52
CA GLY A 147 10.19 -13.87 -3.17
C GLY A 147 9.21 -12.69 -3.15
N ILE A 148 9.11 -12.03 -1.98
CA ILE A 148 8.13 -10.96 -1.77
C ILE A 148 8.41 -9.79 -2.70
N THR A 149 7.40 -9.45 -3.48
CA THR A 149 7.40 -8.38 -4.46
C THR A 149 6.23 -7.44 -4.16
N CYS A 150 6.39 -6.15 -4.40
CA CYS A 150 5.34 -5.16 -4.26
C CYS A 150 4.94 -4.62 -5.62
N ALA A 151 3.64 -4.56 -5.87
CA ALA A 151 3.08 -3.93 -7.06
C ALA A 151 2.05 -2.84 -6.69
N LEU A 152 1.79 -1.96 -7.62
CA LEU A 152 0.74 -0.97 -7.55
C LEU A 152 -0.24 -1.20 -8.69
N ILE A 153 -1.50 -1.50 -8.36
CA ILE A 153 -2.56 -1.82 -9.32
C ILE A 153 -3.77 -0.92 -9.11
N SER A 154 -4.56 -0.70 -10.15
CA SER A 154 -5.85 -0.03 -10.02
C SER A 154 -6.82 -0.92 -9.23
N ALA A 155 -7.71 -0.31 -8.45
CA ALA A 155 -8.81 -1.04 -7.82
C ALA A 155 -9.85 -1.53 -8.84
N ASP A 156 -9.87 -0.93 -10.04
CA ASP A 156 -10.77 -1.28 -11.15
C ASP A 156 -10.17 -2.34 -12.10
N GLU A 157 -8.99 -2.91 -11.79
CA GLU A 157 -8.43 -3.98 -12.61
C GLU A 157 -9.38 -5.17 -12.70
N PRO A 158 -9.60 -5.73 -13.90
CA PRO A 158 -10.48 -6.88 -14.09
C PRO A 158 -10.07 -8.05 -13.17
N GLY A 159 -11.03 -8.52 -12.36
CA GLY A 159 -10.81 -9.62 -11.41
C GLY A 159 -10.39 -9.17 -10.00
N VAL A 160 -10.20 -7.89 -9.76
CA VAL A 160 -10.08 -7.33 -8.40
C VAL A 160 -11.48 -7.17 -7.79
N GLU A 161 -11.63 -7.63 -6.57
CA GLU A 161 -12.87 -7.51 -5.79
C GLU A 161 -12.58 -6.84 -4.45
N ILE A 162 -13.28 -5.74 -4.18
CA ILE A 162 -13.29 -5.09 -2.87
C ILE A 162 -14.51 -5.59 -2.11
N GLY A 163 -14.27 -6.30 -1.01
CA GLY A 163 -15.34 -6.89 -0.22
C GLY A 163 -16.00 -5.92 0.76
N THR A 164 -16.95 -6.44 1.51
CA THR A 164 -17.73 -5.66 2.47
C THR A 164 -16.85 -5.08 3.58
N ARG A 165 -17.07 -3.81 3.91
CA ARG A 165 -16.42 -3.14 5.03
C ARG A 165 -16.55 -3.93 6.31
N HIS A 166 -15.43 -4.08 7.04
CA HIS A 166 -15.45 -4.66 8.38
C HIS A 166 -16.15 -3.73 9.38
N ALA A 167 -17.09 -4.28 10.14
CA ALA A 167 -17.83 -3.57 11.19
C ALA A 167 -17.59 -4.25 12.55
N PRO A 168 -17.63 -3.50 13.65
CA PRO A 168 -17.63 -2.05 13.76
C PRO A 168 -16.20 -1.48 13.60
N GLY A 169 -16.04 -0.42 12.83
CA GLY A 169 -14.73 0.22 12.61
C GLY A 169 -14.84 1.73 12.71
N ALA A 170 -13.90 2.36 13.44
CA ALA A 170 -13.79 3.81 13.50
C ALA A 170 -13.34 4.45 12.18
N PHE A 171 -12.82 3.64 11.25
CA PHE A 171 -12.36 4.07 9.92
C PHE A 171 -12.68 3.00 8.88
N MET A 172 -12.55 3.35 7.59
CA MET A 172 -12.76 2.41 6.50
C MET A 172 -11.70 1.30 6.54
N ASN A 173 -12.16 0.05 6.57
CA ASN A 173 -11.32 -1.14 6.63
C ASN A 173 -12.08 -2.29 6.00
N GLY A 174 -11.44 -3.08 5.15
CA GLY A 174 -12.13 -4.16 4.45
C GLY A 174 -11.17 -5.14 3.80
N PRO A 175 -11.70 -6.24 3.25
CA PRO A 175 -10.94 -7.21 2.51
C PRO A 175 -10.81 -6.80 1.04
N ILE A 176 -9.75 -7.31 0.39
CA ILE A 176 -9.58 -7.28 -1.06
C ILE A 176 -9.19 -8.67 -1.57
N TYR A 177 -9.70 -9.02 -2.73
CA TYR A 177 -9.47 -10.32 -3.35
C TYR A 177 -9.09 -10.16 -4.81
N GLY A 178 -8.37 -11.13 -5.33
CA GLY A 178 -8.10 -11.28 -6.75
C GLY A 178 -7.74 -12.72 -7.06
N LYS A 179 -8.22 -13.21 -8.20
CA LYS A 179 -7.88 -14.53 -8.71
C LYS A 179 -7.46 -14.40 -10.17
N ASP A 180 -6.21 -14.77 -10.46
CA ASP A 180 -5.62 -14.70 -11.79
C ASP A 180 -5.72 -13.30 -12.44
N VAL A 181 -5.66 -12.24 -11.62
CA VAL A 181 -5.70 -10.84 -12.09
C VAL A 181 -4.45 -10.57 -12.90
N PHE A 182 -4.59 -10.34 -14.21
CA PHE A 182 -3.45 -10.06 -15.07
C PHE A 182 -3.09 -8.57 -15.04
N VAL A 183 -1.83 -8.28 -14.77
CA VAL A 183 -1.28 -6.92 -14.81
C VAL A 183 0.09 -6.94 -15.50
N PRO A 184 0.48 -5.86 -16.22
CA PRO A 184 1.82 -5.74 -16.79
C PRO A 184 2.92 -5.74 -15.73
N LEU A 185 4.16 -6.09 -16.10
CA LEU A 185 5.29 -6.08 -15.16
C LEU A 185 5.67 -4.68 -14.67
N ASP A 186 5.29 -3.64 -15.38
CA ASP A 186 5.49 -2.25 -14.95
C ASP A 186 4.65 -1.87 -13.72
N ALA A 187 3.66 -2.71 -13.34
CA ALA A 187 2.96 -2.60 -12.07
C ALA A 187 3.88 -2.89 -10.85
N ILE A 188 4.97 -3.63 -11.02
CA ILE A 188 5.97 -3.86 -9.95
C ILE A 188 6.59 -2.52 -9.57
N ILE A 189 6.54 -2.16 -8.29
CA ILE A 189 7.13 -0.90 -7.80
C ILE A 189 8.65 -0.92 -8.05
N GLY A 190 9.13 0.04 -8.84
CA GLY A 190 10.51 0.10 -9.29
C GLY A 190 10.81 -0.74 -10.53
N GLY A 191 9.77 -1.33 -11.16
CA GLY A 191 9.89 -2.13 -12.37
C GLY A 191 10.40 -3.56 -12.11
N LYS A 192 10.55 -4.34 -13.18
CA LYS A 192 10.97 -5.74 -13.11
C LYS A 192 12.30 -5.97 -12.38
N GLU A 193 13.20 -5.00 -12.40
CA GLU A 193 14.51 -5.04 -11.73
C GLU A 193 14.38 -5.09 -10.20
N LYS A 194 13.21 -4.75 -9.67
CA LYS A 194 12.89 -4.79 -8.23
C LYS A 194 12.07 -6.02 -7.84
N ALA A 195 11.88 -6.98 -8.74
CA ALA A 195 11.27 -8.27 -8.44
C ALA A 195 12.00 -8.96 -7.27
N GLY A 196 11.25 -9.38 -6.24
CA GLY A 196 11.79 -9.96 -5.01
C GLY A 196 12.31 -8.96 -3.98
N GLY A 197 12.36 -7.67 -4.30
CA GLY A 197 12.83 -6.61 -3.39
C GLY A 197 11.77 -6.07 -2.43
N GLY A 198 10.55 -6.59 -2.48
CA GLY A 198 9.39 -6.04 -1.77
C GLY A 198 9.51 -6.05 -0.26
N TRP A 199 10.10 -7.08 0.33
CA TRP A 199 10.27 -7.13 1.79
C TRP A 199 11.12 -5.96 2.32
N ARG A 200 12.22 -5.69 1.63
CA ARG A 200 13.07 -4.55 1.96
C ARG A 200 12.30 -3.22 1.86
N MET A 201 11.54 -3.03 0.78
CA MET A 201 10.70 -1.84 0.60
C MET A 201 9.70 -1.65 1.75
N LEU A 202 9.04 -2.74 2.15
CA LEU A 202 8.08 -2.73 3.26
C LEU A 202 8.73 -2.34 4.59
N VAL A 203 9.89 -2.91 4.90
CA VAL A 203 10.59 -2.62 6.15
C VAL A 203 11.09 -1.18 6.17
N GLU A 204 11.71 -0.70 5.11
CA GLU A 204 12.29 0.64 5.05
C GLU A 204 11.22 1.74 5.01
N CYS A 205 10.20 1.60 4.16
CA CYS A 205 9.21 2.66 3.95
C CYS A 205 8.10 2.67 5.00
N LEU A 206 7.59 1.51 5.42
CA LEU A 206 6.49 1.47 6.39
C LEU A 206 6.96 1.55 7.86
N SER A 207 8.26 1.47 8.13
CA SER A 207 8.79 1.57 9.49
C SER A 207 8.55 2.96 10.10
N ALA A 208 8.68 4.03 9.32
CA ALA A 208 8.39 5.40 9.76
C ALA A 208 6.91 5.57 10.16
N GLY A 209 5.99 5.00 9.38
CA GLY A 209 4.58 4.98 9.72
C GLY A 209 4.30 4.25 11.03
N ARG A 210 4.86 3.07 11.19
CA ARG A 210 4.67 2.22 12.38
C ARG A 210 5.39 2.77 13.61
N GLY A 211 6.62 3.26 13.43
CA GLY A 211 7.47 3.74 14.55
C GLY A 211 7.18 5.17 14.99
N ILE A 212 6.58 6.01 14.15
CA ILE A 212 6.37 7.44 14.43
C ILE A 212 4.88 7.79 14.36
N SER A 213 4.22 7.55 13.22
CA SER A 213 2.85 8.03 12.99
C SER A 213 1.81 7.30 13.83
N LEU A 214 1.90 5.96 13.96
CA LEU A 214 0.97 5.20 14.82
C LEU A 214 1.18 5.50 16.32
N PRO A 215 2.41 5.58 16.85
CA PRO A 215 2.62 6.06 18.22
C PRO A 215 2.11 7.47 18.48
N ALA A 216 2.12 8.36 17.47
CA ALA A 216 1.53 9.68 17.59
C ALA A 216 0.01 9.64 17.84
N LEU A 217 -0.71 8.72 17.19
CA LEU A 217 -2.14 8.47 17.47
C LEU A 217 -2.35 8.00 18.92
N SER A 218 -1.54 7.07 19.40
CA SER A 218 -1.61 6.57 20.77
C SER A 218 -1.35 7.66 21.80
N SER A 219 -0.36 8.52 21.54
CA SER A 219 -0.07 9.70 22.37
C SER A 219 -1.24 10.69 22.41
N ALA A 220 -1.90 10.93 21.26
CA ALA A 220 -3.09 11.78 21.19
C ALA A 220 -4.25 11.20 21.99
N ALA A 221 -4.50 9.90 21.86
CA ALA A 221 -5.53 9.19 22.61
C ALA A 221 -5.28 9.28 24.12
N SER A 222 -4.05 9.07 24.57
CA SER A 222 -3.65 9.18 26.00
C SER A 222 -3.90 10.59 26.53
N LYS A 223 -3.53 11.64 25.78
CA LYS A 223 -3.77 13.04 26.17
C LYS A 223 -5.26 13.35 26.24
N THR A 224 -6.06 12.82 25.32
CA THR A 224 -7.52 13.00 25.33
C THR A 224 -8.13 12.30 26.54
N ALA A 225 -7.77 11.04 26.81
CA ALA A 225 -8.22 10.29 27.99
C ALA A 225 -7.88 11.02 29.30
N TYR A 226 -6.65 11.50 29.43
CA TYR A 226 -6.20 12.28 30.60
C TYR A 226 -7.06 13.53 30.82
N ARG A 227 -7.35 14.30 29.75
CA ARG A 227 -8.19 15.50 29.86
C ARG A 227 -9.62 15.16 30.26
N MET A 228 -10.19 14.13 29.65
CA MET A 228 -11.57 13.71 29.97
C MET A 228 -11.68 13.20 31.42
N THR A 229 -10.74 12.39 31.87
CA THR A 229 -10.71 11.89 33.24
C THR A 229 -10.47 12.99 34.28
N GLY A 230 -9.60 13.97 33.95
CA GLY A 230 -9.34 15.09 34.86
C GLY A 230 -10.44 16.16 34.91
N ALA A 231 -11.36 16.15 33.96
CA ALA A 231 -12.54 17.02 33.95
C ALA A 231 -13.75 16.39 34.64
N PHE A 232 -13.77 15.07 34.85
CA PHE A 232 -14.81 14.30 35.50
C PHE A 232 -14.66 14.31 37.03
#